data_069ad1bfe8cab5fdd630907dbef85f2c
#
_entry.id   069ad1bfe8cab5fdd630907dbef85f2c
#
_cell.length_a   1.000
_cell.length_b   1.000
_cell.length_c   1.000
_cell.angle_alpha   90.00
_cell.angle_beta   90.00
_cell.angle_gamma   90.00
#
_symmetry.space_group_name_H-M   'P 1'
#
loop_
_entity.id
_entity.type
_entity.pdbx_description
1 polymer ?
#
loop_
_entity_poly.entity_id
_entity_poly.type
_entity_poly.pdbx_seq_one_letter_code
_entity_poly.pdbx_strand_id
1 'polypeptide(L)'
;MSAGKLAVFGLVTMLAAACGAPAPAPEPAAEAAPEPPQFAVTGEHPCDPVGDVQFICDMVSPEDIVVVPGAEWAIVSGAREGGRLNLVNVANKTSTVLFPTPDSEQRLDAEAYPECPGPFDLANPDVSRLHGLYLEPGADDVHTLLVVHHGLREAIEFFEVNAGDSPPSLAWVGCAVAPEGANLNSVVALPGGGFATTNAGIGVWEWQADSGWEVLPESEDTAPNGIEVSEDGQTLYIAGWAEEKLTRLSRGVEPVEKDVIQLGFRPDNLRMALDGSVIYAAGHTDRDGNSITLPREPTLETSNVAAIDPETLEFERIFVHPAMNGFVSSTTAIPIGDELWLGSYRGDRLAWLPMPE
;
A
#
# COMPACT_ATOMS: atom_id res chain seq x y z
N MET A 1 6.85 45.93 -80.79
CA MET A 1 6.02 47.14 -80.94
C MET A 1 5.24 47.33 -79.62
N SER A 2 5.26 48.56 -79.18
CA SER A 2 4.53 49.16 -78.05
C SER A 2 5.20 49.12 -76.66
N ALA A 3 5.64 50.15 -76.42
CA ALA A 3 6.05 51.16 -75.44
C ALA A 3 5.26 51.09 -74.13
N GLY A 4 5.99 50.83 -73.02
CA GLY A 4 5.51 50.97 -71.67
C GLY A 4 5.87 52.32 -71.06
N LYS A 5 4.95 52.96 -70.37
CA LYS A 5 5.17 54.21 -69.65
C LYS A 5 5.62 53.98 -68.22
N LEU A 6 6.71 54.61 -67.85
CA LEU A 6 7.18 54.80 -66.50
C LEU A 6 6.24 55.79 -65.75
N ALA A 7 5.79 55.41 -64.54
CA ALA A 7 5.19 56.37 -63.63
C ALA A 7 6.05 56.38 -62.34
N VAL A 8 6.61 57.54 -62.04
CA VAL A 8 7.34 57.81 -60.78
C VAL A 8 6.33 58.23 -59.72
N PHE A 9 6.26 57.52 -58.63
CA PHE A 9 5.52 57.95 -57.42
C PHE A 9 6.52 58.32 -56.32
N GLY A 10 6.43 59.57 -55.93
CA GLY A 10 7.24 60.17 -54.89
C GLY A 10 6.74 59.66 -53.51
N LEU A 11 7.70 59.23 -52.70
CA LEU A 11 7.50 58.80 -51.34
C LEU A 11 7.52 60.01 -50.39
N VAL A 12 6.36 60.35 -49.80
CA VAL A 12 6.27 61.32 -48.71
C VAL A 12 6.40 60.54 -47.38
N THR A 13 7.50 60.75 -46.73
CA THR A 13 7.73 60.19 -45.33
C THR A 13 7.06 61.13 -44.33
N MET A 14 5.95 60.69 -43.72
CA MET A 14 5.43 61.27 -42.48
C MET A 14 6.11 60.61 -41.26
N LEU A 15 6.88 61.37 -40.52
CA LEU A 15 7.30 60.98 -39.17
C LEU A 15 6.11 61.12 -38.22
N ALA A 16 5.55 60.04 -37.77
CA ALA A 16 4.66 59.98 -36.62
C ALA A 16 5.48 59.80 -35.35
N ALA A 17 5.51 60.78 -34.50
CA ALA A 17 6.06 60.62 -33.11
C ALA A 17 5.08 59.81 -32.29
N ALA A 18 5.40 58.57 -32.02
CA ALA A 18 4.68 57.73 -31.06
C ALA A 18 5.15 58.06 -29.63
N CYS A 19 4.32 58.70 -28.85
CA CYS A 19 4.47 58.74 -27.38
C CYS A 19 4.24 57.34 -26.84
N GLY A 20 5.32 56.59 -26.54
CA GLY A 20 5.24 55.31 -25.87
C GLY A 20 4.81 55.50 -24.41
N ALA A 21 3.71 54.87 -24.04
CA ALA A 21 3.35 54.70 -22.64
C ALA A 21 4.41 53.86 -21.93
N PRO A 22 4.75 54.15 -20.67
CA PRO A 22 5.69 53.35 -19.93
C PRO A 22 5.14 51.91 -19.77
N ALA A 23 6.03 50.92 -19.95
CA ALA A 23 5.70 49.51 -19.73
C ALA A 23 5.18 49.30 -18.29
N PRO A 24 4.16 48.46 -18.05
CA PRO A 24 3.72 48.14 -16.72
C PRO A 24 4.88 47.54 -15.95
N ALA A 25 5.00 47.90 -14.67
CA ALA A 25 5.96 47.30 -13.77
C ALA A 25 5.73 45.78 -13.69
N PRO A 26 6.79 44.98 -13.61
CA PRO A 26 6.63 43.54 -13.44
C PRO A 26 5.80 43.28 -12.17
N GLU A 27 4.76 42.44 -12.29
CA GLU A 27 4.03 41.94 -11.14
C GLU A 27 5.02 41.28 -10.18
N PRO A 28 4.89 41.50 -8.87
CA PRO A 28 5.71 40.79 -7.91
C PRO A 28 5.52 39.29 -8.14
N ALA A 29 6.62 38.57 -8.26
CA ALA A 29 6.58 37.10 -8.34
C ALA A 29 5.74 36.59 -7.17
N ALA A 30 4.72 35.78 -7.47
CA ALA A 30 3.93 35.14 -6.44
C ALA A 30 4.91 34.39 -5.54
N GLU A 31 4.89 34.70 -4.26
CA GLU A 31 5.67 34.01 -3.25
C GLU A 31 5.27 32.53 -3.34
N ALA A 32 6.25 31.66 -3.63
CA ALA A 32 5.99 30.22 -3.75
C ALA A 32 5.33 29.78 -2.43
N ALA A 33 4.18 29.10 -2.53
CA ALA A 33 3.54 28.52 -1.38
C ALA A 33 4.60 27.67 -0.63
N PRO A 34 4.67 27.72 0.71
CA PRO A 34 5.61 26.91 1.45
C PRO A 34 5.42 25.45 1.05
N GLU A 35 6.52 24.76 0.75
CA GLU A 35 6.47 23.32 0.52
C GLU A 35 5.81 22.64 1.73
N PRO A 36 4.87 21.72 1.53
CA PRO A 36 4.27 20.98 2.64
C PRO A 36 5.38 20.31 3.45
N PRO A 37 5.28 20.30 4.78
CA PRO A 37 6.31 19.71 5.62
C PRO A 37 6.56 18.28 5.18
N GLN A 38 7.78 18.00 4.73
CA GLN A 38 8.22 16.65 4.47
C GLN A 38 8.39 16.00 5.84
N PHE A 39 7.54 15.02 6.17
CA PHE A 39 7.78 14.21 7.35
C PHE A 39 9.07 13.46 7.15
N ALA A 40 10.05 13.74 8.00
CA ALA A 40 11.24 12.93 8.06
C ALA A 40 10.84 11.50 8.47
N VAL A 41 11.18 10.55 7.64
CA VAL A 41 10.84 9.13 7.82
C VAL A 41 11.80 8.44 8.80
N THR A 42 12.80 9.17 9.33
CA THR A 42 13.87 8.58 10.14
C THR A 42 14.13 9.41 11.39
N GLY A 43 13.94 8.78 12.56
CA GLY A 43 14.66 9.04 13.80
C GLY A 43 14.55 10.42 14.48
N GLU A 44 13.79 11.36 13.93
CA GLU A 44 13.65 12.71 14.52
C GLU A 44 12.54 12.82 15.56
N HIS A 45 11.72 11.80 15.72
CA HIS A 45 10.62 11.81 16.67
C HIS A 45 10.90 10.86 17.84
N PRO A 46 10.73 11.32 19.09
CA PRO A 46 10.79 10.41 20.23
C PRO A 46 9.84 9.24 20.08
N CYS A 47 10.26 8.05 20.52
CA CYS A 47 9.43 6.85 20.53
C CYS A 47 8.53 6.79 21.78
N ASP A 48 8.10 7.94 22.27
CA ASP A 48 7.29 8.05 23.47
C ASP A 48 5.82 7.74 23.18
N PRO A 49 5.09 7.11 24.08
CA PRO A 49 3.67 6.85 23.94
C PRO A 49 2.81 8.10 23.76
N VAL A 50 1.66 7.96 23.10
CA VAL A 50 0.64 9.00 22.99
C VAL A 50 -0.67 8.47 23.55
N GLY A 51 -1.02 8.84 24.78
CA GLY A 51 -2.13 8.23 25.50
C GLY A 51 -1.89 6.73 25.71
N ASP A 52 -2.83 5.92 25.28
CA ASP A 52 -2.74 4.44 25.34
C ASP A 52 -1.97 3.85 24.17
N VAL A 53 -1.67 4.64 23.15
CA VAL A 53 -0.95 4.19 21.95
C VAL A 53 0.56 4.14 22.24
N GLN A 54 1.13 2.97 22.04
CA GLN A 54 2.55 2.66 22.18
C GLN A 54 3.17 2.47 20.79
N PHE A 55 4.51 2.54 20.69
CA PHE A 55 5.19 2.45 19.41
C PHE A 55 6.33 1.43 19.41
N ILE A 56 6.60 0.87 18.22
CA ILE A 56 7.82 0.15 17.89
C ILE A 56 8.45 0.92 16.73
N CYS A 57 9.58 1.57 16.99
CA CYS A 57 10.17 2.58 16.10
C CYS A 57 11.31 2.03 15.23
N ASP A 58 11.97 2.93 14.47
CA ASP A 58 13.14 2.67 13.62
C ASP A 58 12.85 1.76 12.41
N MET A 59 11.65 1.85 11.85
CA MET A 59 11.28 1.19 10.59
C MET A 59 11.12 2.21 9.46
N VAL A 60 11.16 1.75 8.23
CA VAL A 60 10.89 2.58 7.04
C VAL A 60 9.49 2.28 6.53
N SER A 61 8.55 3.20 6.79
CA SER A 61 7.19 3.10 6.25
C SER A 61 6.54 1.72 6.51
N PRO A 62 6.40 1.30 7.79
CA PRO A 62 5.85 -0.02 8.13
C PRO A 62 4.36 -0.06 7.78
N GLU A 63 4.05 -0.56 6.60
CA GLU A 63 2.76 -0.38 5.97
C GLU A 63 1.82 -1.53 6.28
N ASP A 64 2.31 -2.77 6.18
CA ASP A 64 1.48 -3.96 6.33
C ASP A 64 2.07 -4.96 7.32
N ILE A 65 1.21 -5.76 7.96
CA ILE A 65 1.55 -6.67 9.04
C ILE A 65 0.90 -8.02 8.81
N VAL A 66 1.69 -9.09 8.94
CA VAL A 66 1.18 -10.46 9.07
C VAL A 66 1.72 -11.13 10.32
N VAL A 67 0.91 -11.97 10.95
CA VAL A 67 1.29 -12.69 12.17
C VAL A 67 1.80 -14.07 11.81
N VAL A 68 2.99 -14.41 12.28
CA VAL A 68 3.51 -15.77 12.14
C VAL A 68 2.71 -16.70 13.07
N PRO A 69 2.28 -17.89 12.62
CA PRO A 69 1.57 -18.83 13.46
C PRO A 69 2.25 -19.05 14.80
N GLY A 70 1.46 -19.09 15.89
CA GLY A 70 1.97 -19.07 17.26
C GLY A 70 2.01 -17.68 17.90
N ALA A 71 1.86 -16.61 17.12
CA ALA A 71 1.75 -15.21 17.57
C ALA A 71 2.92 -14.68 18.43
N GLU A 72 4.09 -15.34 18.39
CA GLU A 72 5.31 -14.80 19.01
C GLU A 72 6.00 -13.76 18.11
N TRP A 73 5.74 -13.82 16.82
CA TRP A 73 6.39 -13.01 15.80
C TRP A 73 5.38 -12.43 14.80
N ALA A 74 5.70 -11.24 14.30
CA ALA A 74 5.03 -10.63 13.16
C ALA A 74 6.04 -10.21 12.10
N ILE A 75 5.65 -10.28 10.83
CA ILE A 75 6.44 -9.76 9.71
C ILE A 75 5.76 -8.48 9.24
N VAL A 76 6.55 -7.44 9.02
CA VAL A 76 6.11 -6.09 8.68
C VAL A 76 6.81 -5.63 7.42
N SER A 77 6.04 -5.14 6.47
CA SER A 77 6.57 -4.59 5.22
C SER A 77 7.00 -3.13 5.34
N GLY A 78 7.85 -2.67 4.41
CA GLY A 78 8.22 -1.28 4.25
C GLY A 78 7.94 -0.80 2.83
N ALA A 79 6.89 0.01 2.64
CA ALA A 79 6.34 0.33 1.32
C ALA A 79 7.09 1.42 0.55
N ARG A 80 8.06 2.10 1.14
CA ARG A 80 8.84 3.15 0.48
C ARG A 80 10.24 2.67 0.09
N GLU A 81 10.92 3.48 -0.71
CA GLU A 81 12.33 3.27 -1.07
C GLU A 81 13.17 3.01 0.17
N GLY A 82 13.99 1.97 0.12
CA GLY A 82 14.72 1.46 1.28
C GLY A 82 13.87 0.67 2.28
N GLY A 83 12.61 0.41 1.95
CA GLY A 83 11.70 -0.42 2.75
C GLY A 83 12.21 -1.87 2.85
N ARG A 84 11.89 -2.51 3.97
CA ARG A 84 12.39 -3.84 4.33
C ARG A 84 11.26 -4.69 4.85
N LEU A 85 11.44 -6.00 4.82
CA LEU A 85 10.70 -6.87 5.72
C LEU A 85 11.40 -6.81 7.08
N ASN A 86 10.62 -6.51 8.10
CA ASN A 86 11.07 -6.50 9.48
C ASN A 86 10.41 -7.67 10.21
N LEU A 87 11.18 -8.34 11.06
CA LEU A 87 10.67 -9.32 12.00
C LEU A 87 10.49 -8.64 13.36
N VAL A 88 9.29 -8.67 13.90
CA VAL A 88 8.95 -8.05 15.17
C VAL A 88 8.65 -9.12 16.20
N ASN A 89 9.35 -9.08 17.33
CA ASN A 89 9.01 -9.90 18.49
C ASN A 89 7.82 -9.26 19.22
N VAL A 90 6.72 -9.99 19.28
CA VAL A 90 5.45 -9.51 19.84
C VAL A 90 5.56 -9.21 21.34
N ALA A 91 6.22 -10.09 22.10
CA ALA A 91 6.33 -9.92 23.56
C ALA A 91 7.28 -8.77 23.96
N ASN A 92 8.42 -8.67 23.27
CA ASN A 92 9.48 -7.70 23.61
C ASN A 92 9.32 -6.35 22.91
N LYS A 93 8.41 -6.26 21.91
CA LYS A 93 8.20 -5.05 21.09
C LYS A 93 9.49 -4.54 20.42
N THR A 94 10.29 -5.49 19.91
CA THR A 94 11.56 -5.21 19.23
C THR A 94 11.48 -5.61 17.77
N SER A 95 12.11 -4.82 16.92
CA SER A 95 12.17 -5.04 15.47
C SER A 95 13.60 -5.33 15.01
N THR A 96 13.73 -6.25 14.06
CA THR A 96 14.99 -6.52 13.35
C THR A 96 14.71 -6.63 11.86
N VAL A 97 15.66 -6.21 11.02
CA VAL A 97 15.55 -6.37 9.57
C VAL A 97 15.66 -7.86 9.22
N LEU A 98 14.66 -8.37 8.50
CA LEU A 98 14.59 -9.75 8.03
C LEU A 98 15.08 -9.87 6.58
N PHE A 99 14.65 -8.92 5.70
CA PHE A 99 15.02 -8.91 4.29
C PHE A 99 14.91 -7.47 3.69
N PRO A 100 15.80 -7.09 2.75
CA PRO A 100 17.06 -7.74 2.40
C PRO A 100 18.14 -7.47 3.44
N THR A 101 19.01 -8.45 3.64
CA THR A 101 20.25 -8.34 4.38
C THR A 101 21.39 -8.98 3.55
N PRO A 102 22.67 -8.72 3.82
CA PRO A 102 23.76 -9.37 3.11
C PRO A 102 23.74 -10.90 3.18
N ASP A 103 23.13 -11.44 4.22
CA ASP A 103 23.06 -12.88 4.49
C ASP A 103 21.69 -13.48 4.12
N SER A 104 20.81 -12.71 3.46
CA SER A 104 19.48 -13.20 3.06
C SER A 104 19.58 -14.38 2.11
N GLU A 105 18.87 -15.45 2.43
CA GLU A 105 18.79 -16.63 1.59
C GLU A 105 17.91 -16.36 0.36
N GLN A 106 18.42 -16.71 -0.82
CA GLN A 106 17.71 -16.63 -2.09
C GLN A 106 17.93 -17.92 -2.88
N ARG A 107 16.88 -18.71 -3.07
CA ARG A 107 16.91 -19.98 -3.81
C ARG A 107 15.69 -20.07 -4.73
N LEU A 108 15.89 -19.75 -5.99
CA LEU A 108 14.81 -19.81 -6.97
C LEU A 108 14.32 -21.26 -7.16
N ASP A 109 13.02 -21.46 -6.97
CA ASP A 109 12.30 -22.64 -7.43
C ASP A 109 11.85 -22.40 -8.90
N ALA A 110 12.70 -22.76 -9.84
CA ALA A 110 12.43 -22.56 -11.26
C ALA A 110 11.34 -23.49 -11.81
N GLU A 111 10.92 -24.51 -11.06
CA GLU A 111 9.80 -25.38 -11.45
C GLU A 111 8.47 -24.73 -11.08
N ALA A 112 8.38 -24.14 -9.88
CA ALA A 112 7.19 -23.42 -9.40
C ALA A 112 7.05 -22.04 -10.07
N TYR A 113 8.16 -21.35 -10.36
CA TYR A 113 8.19 -19.97 -10.88
C TYR A 113 9.04 -19.83 -12.13
N PRO A 114 8.67 -20.49 -13.26
CA PRO A 114 9.53 -20.58 -14.44
C PRO A 114 9.76 -19.24 -15.15
N GLU A 115 8.86 -18.26 -14.98
CA GLU A 115 8.96 -16.95 -15.62
C GLU A 115 9.64 -15.88 -14.72
N CYS A 116 10.02 -16.25 -13.48
CA CYS A 116 10.72 -15.34 -12.61
C CYS A 116 12.15 -15.08 -13.10
N PRO A 117 12.57 -13.81 -13.31
CA PRO A 117 13.89 -13.48 -13.86
C PRO A 117 15.05 -13.74 -12.90
N GLY A 118 14.78 -14.13 -11.66
CA GLY A 118 15.78 -14.46 -10.67
C GLY A 118 15.78 -13.56 -9.44
N PRO A 119 16.77 -13.76 -8.55
CA PRO A 119 16.81 -13.14 -7.23
C PRO A 119 17.11 -11.63 -7.27
N PHE A 120 16.94 -11.00 -6.11
CA PHE A 120 17.32 -9.62 -5.87
C PHE A 120 18.83 -9.41 -5.88
N ASP A 121 19.25 -8.23 -6.28
CA ASP A 121 20.61 -7.75 -6.01
C ASP A 121 20.69 -7.22 -4.57
N LEU A 122 21.14 -8.06 -3.65
CA LEU A 122 21.25 -7.71 -2.23
C LEU A 122 22.30 -6.60 -1.96
N ALA A 123 23.17 -6.30 -2.94
CA ALA A 123 24.12 -5.20 -2.84
C ALA A 123 23.48 -3.83 -3.08
N ASN A 124 22.25 -3.81 -3.63
CA ASN A 124 21.49 -2.59 -3.86
C ASN A 124 20.20 -2.59 -3.02
N PRO A 125 20.26 -2.24 -1.74
CA PRO A 125 19.10 -2.28 -0.85
C PRO A 125 18.02 -1.24 -1.19
N ASP A 126 18.36 -0.22 -2.01
CA ASP A 126 17.44 0.87 -2.35
C ASP A 126 16.40 0.46 -3.41
N VAL A 127 16.56 -0.72 -3.99
CA VAL A 127 15.63 -1.23 -5.01
C VAL A 127 14.40 -1.90 -4.42
N SER A 128 14.36 -2.14 -3.12
CA SER A 128 13.21 -2.78 -2.47
C SER A 128 12.19 -1.75 -1.98
N ARG A 129 10.95 -1.95 -2.38
CA ARG A 129 9.75 -1.35 -1.81
C ARG A 129 8.75 -2.49 -1.65
N LEU A 130 8.62 -2.97 -0.42
CA LEU A 130 7.87 -4.18 -0.08
C LEU A 130 6.57 -3.74 0.57
N HIS A 131 5.46 -3.93 -0.11
CA HIS A 131 4.16 -3.35 0.20
C HIS A 131 3.22 -4.37 0.85
N GLY A 132 2.07 -4.68 0.24
CA GLY A 132 1.09 -5.61 0.79
C GLY A 132 1.68 -7.00 1.06
N LEU A 133 1.27 -7.61 2.14
CA LEU A 133 1.72 -8.92 2.61
C LEU A 133 0.55 -9.90 2.70
N TYR A 134 0.83 -11.17 2.50
CA TYR A 134 -0.06 -12.26 2.90
C TYR A 134 0.76 -13.47 3.32
N LEU A 135 0.47 -14.03 4.49
CA LEU A 135 1.11 -15.26 4.96
C LEU A 135 0.12 -16.42 4.82
N GLU A 136 0.39 -17.31 3.88
CA GLU A 136 -0.36 -18.55 3.71
C GLU A 136 0.21 -19.62 4.63
N PRO A 137 -0.57 -20.13 5.61
CA PRO A 137 -0.12 -21.18 6.50
C PRO A 137 0.17 -22.47 5.72
N GLY A 138 1.33 -23.05 5.95
CA GLY A 138 1.75 -24.34 5.39
C GLY A 138 1.91 -25.42 6.47
N ALA A 139 2.38 -26.60 6.06
CA ALA A 139 2.65 -27.72 6.94
C ALA A 139 4.04 -27.63 7.58
N ASP A 140 4.23 -28.35 8.68
CA ASP A 140 5.54 -28.52 9.33
C ASP A 140 6.25 -27.20 9.69
N ASP A 141 5.47 -26.19 10.14
CA ASP A 141 5.95 -24.85 10.49
C ASP A 141 6.62 -24.08 9.32
N VAL A 142 6.39 -24.51 8.10
CA VAL A 142 6.87 -23.83 6.88
C VAL A 142 5.69 -23.19 6.17
N HIS A 143 5.73 -21.87 6.02
CA HIS A 143 4.65 -21.05 5.48
C HIS A 143 5.11 -20.30 4.23
N THR A 144 4.18 -19.90 3.38
CA THR A 144 4.48 -19.08 2.20
C THR A 144 4.09 -17.63 2.47
N LEU A 145 5.07 -16.72 2.39
CA LEU A 145 4.80 -15.27 2.44
C LEU A 145 4.79 -14.71 1.02
N LEU A 146 3.66 -14.12 0.66
CA LEU A 146 3.48 -13.35 -0.57
C LEU A 146 3.71 -11.87 -0.26
N VAL A 147 4.48 -11.19 -1.10
CA VAL A 147 4.86 -9.80 -0.90
C VAL A 147 4.69 -9.02 -2.20
N VAL A 148 3.89 -7.97 -2.19
CA VAL A 148 3.85 -7.00 -3.29
C VAL A 148 5.17 -6.24 -3.34
N HIS A 149 5.82 -6.25 -4.49
CA HIS A 149 7.09 -5.59 -4.72
C HIS A 149 6.99 -4.52 -5.81
N HIS A 150 7.46 -3.33 -5.48
CA HIS A 150 7.70 -2.24 -6.41
C HIS A 150 9.19 -1.96 -6.56
N GLY A 151 9.60 -1.26 -7.59
CA GLY A 151 10.99 -0.86 -7.78
C GLY A 151 11.53 -1.31 -9.13
N LEU A 152 12.51 -2.22 -9.16
CA LEU A 152 13.07 -2.72 -10.42
C LEU A 152 12.07 -3.56 -11.22
N ARG A 153 11.12 -4.16 -10.55
CA ARG A 153 10.00 -4.89 -11.15
C ARG A 153 8.74 -4.69 -10.30
N GLU A 154 7.61 -4.76 -10.94
CA GLU A 154 6.32 -4.90 -10.31
C GLU A 154 6.00 -6.38 -10.25
N ALA A 155 5.86 -6.97 -9.06
CA ALA A 155 5.74 -8.42 -8.90
C ALA A 155 5.08 -8.79 -7.58
N ILE A 156 4.60 -10.03 -7.50
CA ILE A 156 4.44 -10.73 -6.23
C ILE A 156 5.67 -11.60 -6.02
N GLU A 157 6.36 -11.35 -4.92
CA GLU A 157 7.52 -12.13 -4.49
C GLU A 157 7.10 -13.21 -3.50
N PHE A 158 7.68 -14.39 -3.63
CA PHE A 158 7.38 -15.52 -2.76
C PHE A 158 8.57 -15.81 -1.86
N PHE A 159 8.26 -15.93 -0.58
CA PHE A 159 9.22 -16.31 0.44
C PHE A 159 8.72 -17.53 1.21
N GLU A 160 9.63 -18.39 1.60
CA GLU A 160 9.40 -19.43 2.58
C GLU A 160 9.76 -18.91 3.96
N VAL A 161 8.82 -19.01 4.90
CA VAL A 161 8.99 -18.64 6.31
C VAL A 161 9.07 -19.93 7.11
N ASN A 162 10.20 -20.21 7.74
CA ASN A 162 10.33 -21.32 8.66
C ASN A 162 10.07 -20.84 10.10
N ALA A 163 8.87 -21.07 10.60
CA ALA A 163 8.46 -20.72 11.96
C ALA A 163 8.95 -21.71 13.02
N GLY A 164 9.49 -22.87 12.62
CA GLY A 164 10.17 -23.80 13.51
C GLY A 164 11.51 -23.30 14.02
N ASP A 165 12.11 -22.30 13.36
CA ASP A 165 13.29 -21.61 13.82
C ASP A 165 12.93 -20.54 14.88
N SER A 166 13.86 -20.22 15.77
CA SER A 166 13.66 -19.15 16.76
C SER A 166 14.90 -18.24 16.81
N PRO A 167 14.84 -17.04 16.23
CA PRO A 167 13.71 -16.42 15.50
C PRO A 167 13.40 -17.13 14.17
N PRO A 168 12.19 -16.94 13.61
CA PRO A 168 11.84 -17.45 12.28
C PRO A 168 12.83 -17.03 11.20
N SER A 169 13.15 -17.96 10.30
CA SER A 169 13.99 -17.69 9.15
C SER A 169 13.18 -17.45 7.87
N LEU A 170 13.79 -16.77 6.89
CA LEU A 170 13.16 -16.38 5.64
C LEU A 170 14.07 -16.71 4.46
N ALA A 171 13.53 -17.37 3.45
CA ALA A 171 14.20 -17.57 2.16
C ALA A 171 13.32 -17.09 1.01
N TRP A 172 13.86 -16.23 0.14
CA TRP A 172 13.18 -15.90 -1.12
C TRP A 172 13.23 -17.08 -2.08
N VAL A 173 12.08 -17.47 -2.66
CA VAL A 173 11.98 -18.67 -3.50
C VAL A 173 11.48 -18.41 -4.92
N GLY A 174 10.97 -17.22 -5.22
CA GLY A 174 10.50 -16.94 -6.57
C GLY A 174 9.67 -15.67 -6.69
N CYS A 175 9.17 -15.42 -7.91
CA CYS A 175 8.31 -14.27 -8.18
C CYS A 175 7.35 -14.52 -9.34
N ALA A 176 6.21 -13.84 -9.31
CA ALA A 176 5.32 -13.65 -10.46
C ALA A 176 5.39 -12.18 -10.88
N VAL A 177 6.09 -11.91 -12.01
CA VAL A 177 6.22 -10.56 -12.54
C VAL A 177 4.90 -10.12 -13.16
N ALA A 178 4.40 -8.96 -12.73
CA ALA A 178 3.14 -8.42 -13.23
C ALA A 178 3.27 -7.91 -14.68
N PRO A 179 2.16 -7.88 -15.43
CA PRO A 179 2.11 -7.28 -16.76
C PRO A 179 2.53 -5.80 -16.74
N GLU A 180 3.04 -5.31 -17.87
CA GLU A 180 3.49 -3.92 -17.99
C GLU A 180 2.35 -2.94 -17.67
N GLY A 181 2.67 -1.94 -16.84
CA GLY A 181 1.71 -0.92 -16.40
C GLY A 181 0.88 -1.30 -15.18
N ALA A 182 1.10 -2.48 -14.59
CA ALA A 182 0.51 -2.84 -13.31
C ALA A 182 1.02 -1.90 -12.20
N ASN A 183 0.16 -1.69 -11.21
CA ASN A 183 0.47 -0.98 -9.97
C ASN A 183 -0.25 -1.72 -8.84
N LEU A 184 0.39 -2.79 -8.36
CA LEU A 184 -0.17 -3.69 -7.36
C LEU A 184 -0.19 -3.00 -5.99
N ASN A 185 -1.07 -3.45 -5.09
CA ASN A 185 -1.13 -2.88 -3.74
C ASN A 185 -1.17 -3.97 -2.67
N SER A 186 -2.13 -4.86 -2.72
CA SER A 186 -2.33 -5.91 -1.73
C SER A 186 -2.51 -7.27 -2.40
N VAL A 187 -2.27 -8.36 -1.69
CA VAL A 187 -2.29 -9.73 -2.22
C VAL A 187 -2.89 -10.69 -1.21
N VAL A 188 -3.58 -11.74 -1.68
CA VAL A 188 -4.05 -12.89 -0.88
C VAL A 188 -3.78 -14.17 -1.64
N ALA A 189 -3.36 -15.23 -0.94
CA ALA A 189 -3.26 -16.56 -1.53
C ALA A 189 -4.66 -17.14 -1.78
N LEU A 190 -4.78 -17.98 -2.81
CA LEU A 190 -6.03 -18.64 -3.16
C LEU A 190 -5.94 -20.14 -2.89
N PRO A 191 -6.99 -20.78 -2.36
CA PRO A 191 -7.02 -22.23 -2.20
C PRO A 191 -6.76 -22.94 -3.53
N GLY A 192 -5.85 -23.91 -3.48
CA GLY A 192 -5.45 -24.66 -4.68
C GLY A 192 -4.26 -24.08 -5.43
N GLY A 193 -3.65 -23.05 -4.90
CA GLY A 193 -2.47 -22.37 -5.44
C GLY A 193 -2.80 -21.06 -6.16
N GLY A 194 -1.79 -20.26 -6.45
CA GLY A 194 -1.94 -18.93 -7.01
C GLY A 194 -2.38 -17.89 -6.00
N PHE A 195 -2.77 -16.71 -6.48
CA PHE A 195 -3.16 -15.58 -5.64
C PHE A 195 -4.12 -14.64 -6.37
N ALA A 196 -4.81 -13.80 -5.59
CA ALA A 196 -5.48 -12.60 -6.08
C ALA A 196 -4.74 -11.35 -5.56
N THR A 197 -4.66 -10.31 -6.38
CA THR A 197 -4.00 -9.04 -6.04
C THR A 197 -4.77 -7.85 -6.57
N THR A 198 -4.77 -6.77 -5.82
CA THR A 198 -5.36 -5.51 -6.27
C THR A 198 -4.40 -4.77 -7.19
N ASN A 199 -4.95 -4.20 -8.26
CA ASN A 199 -4.22 -3.38 -9.21
C ASN A 199 -4.90 -2.01 -9.31
N ALA A 200 -4.25 -0.98 -8.78
CA ALA A 200 -4.81 0.35 -8.62
C ALA A 200 -5.35 0.93 -9.93
N GLY A 201 -6.63 1.32 -9.92
CA GLY A 201 -7.32 1.92 -11.06
C GLY A 201 -7.73 0.93 -12.16
N ILE A 202 -7.52 -0.38 -11.98
CA ILE A 202 -7.86 -1.43 -12.95
C ILE A 202 -8.89 -2.41 -12.36
N GLY A 203 -8.59 -3.01 -11.22
CA GLY A 203 -9.44 -4.04 -10.62
C GLY A 203 -8.61 -5.05 -9.83
N VAL A 204 -9.14 -6.24 -9.65
CA VAL A 204 -8.45 -7.38 -9.04
C VAL A 204 -7.91 -8.28 -10.16
N TRP A 205 -6.68 -8.71 -10.00
CA TRP A 205 -6.04 -9.67 -10.89
C TRP A 205 -5.81 -10.97 -10.15
N GLU A 206 -5.97 -12.09 -10.86
CA GLU A 206 -5.59 -13.41 -10.37
C GLU A 206 -4.39 -13.93 -11.15
N TRP A 207 -3.58 -14.73 -10.50
CA TRP A 207 -2.45 -15.41 -11.11
C TRP A 207 -2.43 -16.88 -10.71
N GLN A 208 -2.13 -17.71 -11.68
CA GLN A 208 -1.87 -19.14 -11.49
C GLN A 208 -0.60 -19.51 -12.26
N ALA A 209 0.17 -20.46 -11.74
CA ALA A 209 1.45 -20.83 -12.34
C ALA A 209 1.31 -21.40 -13.76
N ASP A 210 0.21 -22.02 -14.10
CA ASP A 210 -0.05 -22.68 -15.38
C ASP A 210 -0.80 -21.80 -16.40
N SER A 211 -1.58 -20.82 -15.96
CA SER A 211 -2.39 -19.94 -16.82
C SER A 211 -1.92 -18.47 -16.85
N GLY A 212 -1.06 -18.07 -15.92
CA GLY A 212 -0.58 -16.69 -15.82
C GLY A 212 -1.61 -15.74 -15.22
N TRP A 213 -1.63 -14.50 -15.69
CA TRP A 213 -2.42 -13.40 -15.15
C TRP A 213 -3.76 -13.24 -15.86
N GLU A 214 -4.84 -13.09 -15.09
CA GLU A 214 -6.18 -12.80 -15.57
C GLU A 214 -6.83 -11.70 -14.71
N VAL A 215 -7.70 -10.87 -15.32
CA VAL A 215 -8.52 -9.89 -14.58
C VAL A 215 -9.76 -10.60 -14.06
N LEU A 216 -10.05 -10.43 -12.77
CA LEU A 216 -11.28 -10.96 -12.18
C LEU A 216 -12.48 -10.16 -12.69
N PRO A 217 -13.49 -10.81 -13.30
CA PRO A 217 -14.71 -10.14 -13.77
C PRO A 217 -15.42 -9.35 -12.66
N GLU A 218 -16.03 -8.22 -13.03
CA GLU A 218 -16.82 -7.35 -12.15
C GLU A 218 -15.99 -6.68 -11.01
N SER A 219 -14.64 -6.72 -11.10
CA SER A 219 -13.76 -6.07 -10.13
C SER A 219 -13.32 -4.66 -10.52
N GLU A 220 -13.58 -4.21 -11.77
CA GLU A 220 -13.00 -3.00 -12.36
C GLU A 220 -13.51 -1.70 -11.70
N ASP A 221 -14.69 -1.72 -11.10
CA ASP A 221 -15.28 -0.57 -10.43
C ASP A 221 -15.11 -0.58 -8.90
N THR A 222 -14.23 -1.45 -8.38
CA THR A 222 -14.02 -1.57 -6.92
C THR A 222 -13.12 -0.48 -6.35
N ALA A 223 -12.38 0.25 -7.19
CA ALA A 223 -11.35 1.24 -6.79
C ALA A 223 -10.31 0.63 -5.80
N PRO A 224 -9.74 -0.55 -6.14
CA PRO A 224 -9.13 -1.45 -5.18
C PRO A 224 -7.85 -0.91 -4.57
N ASN A 225 -7.68 -1.22 -3.28
CA ASN A 225 -6.47 -1.01 -2.48
C ASN A 225 -6.18 -2.32 -1.72
N GLY A 226 -6.63 -2.48 -0.48
CA GLY A 226 -6.53 -3.72 0.27
C GLY A 226 -7.44 -4.82 -0.24
N ILE A 227 -7.06 -6.08 0.00
CA ILE A 227 -7.86 -7.26 -0.33
C ILE A 227 -7.76 -8.30 0.78
N GLU A 228 -8.87 -9.03 1.00
CA GLU A 228 -8.92 -10.20 1.87
C GLU A 228 -9.78 -11.29 1.21
N VAL A 229 -9.65 -12.51 1.65
CA VAL A 229 -10.32 -13.67 1.06
C VAL A 229 -10.97 -14.55 2.12
N SER A 230 -12.15 -15.11 1.81
CA SER A 230 -12.76 -16.15 2.65
C SER A 230 -11.94 -17.43 2.68
N GLU A 231 -12.05 -18.24 3.73
CA GLU A 231 -11.30 -19.49 3.91
C GLU A 231 -11.46 -20.45 2.72
N ASP A 232 -12.64 -20.49 2.14
CA ASP A 232 -12.94 -21.34 0.95
C ASP A 232 -12.50 -20.72 -0.39
N GLY A 233 -11.99 -19.48 -0.37
CA GLY A 233 -11.55 -18.74 -1.56
C GLY A 233 -12.67 -18.30 -2.51
N GLN A 234 -13.94 -18.41 -2.11
CA GLN A 234 -15.08 -18.09 -2.97
C GLN A 234 -15.56 -16.65 -2.85
N THR A 235 -15.05 -15.92 -1.86
CA THR A 235 -15.43 -14.52 -1.62
C THR A 235 -14.19 -13.67 -1.42
N LEU A 236 -14.12 -12.56 -2.15
CA LEU A 236 -13.12 -11.52 -1.95
C LEU A 236 -13.74 -10.31 -1.28
N TYR A 237 -13.02 -9.73 -0.36
CA TYR A 237 -13.33 -8.45 0.26
C TYR A 237 -12.31 -7.42 -0.21
N ILE A 238 -12.78 -6.32 -0.79
CA ILE A 238 -11.94 -5.36 -1.49
C ILE A 238 -12.14 -3.98 -0.88
N ALA A 239 -11.07 -3.41 -0.34
CA ALA A 239 -11.05 -2.04 0.14
C ALA A 239 -11.04 -1.07 -1.04
N GLY A 240 -12.10 -0.31 -1.20
CA GLY A 240 -12.25 0.72 -2.23
C GLY A 240 -11.78 2.08 -1.71
N TRP A 241 -10.47 2.32 -1.71
CA TRP A 241 -9.85 3.49 -1.06
C TRP A 241 -10.41 4.83 -1.55
N ALA A 242 -10.50 5.03 -2.86
CA ALA A 242 -10.94 6.30 -3.42
C ALA A 242 -12.42 6.61 -3.17
N GLU A 243 -13.23 5.58 -2.96
CA GLU A 243 -14.69 5.67 -2.84
C GLU A 243 -15.20 5.35 -1.42
N GLU A 244 -14.28 5.16 -0.46
CA GLU A 244 -14.60 4.94 0.96
C GLU A 244 -15.53 3.75 1.22
N LYS A 245 -15.36 2.71 0.42
CA LYS A 245 -16.23 1.53 0.42
C LYS A 245 -15.49 0.23 0.71
N LEU A 246 -16.22 -0.78 1.14
CA LEU A 246 -15.85 -2.18 1.06
C LEU A 246 -16.75 -2.85 0.04
N THR A 247 -16.17 -3.64 -0.83
CA THR A 247 -16.89 -4.52 -1.77
C THR A 247 -16.66 -5.97 -1.38
N ARG A 248 -17.75 -6.73 -1.19
CA ARG A 248 -17.74 -8.19 -1.14
C ARG A 248 -18.10 -8.71 -2.52
N LEU A 249 -17.23 -9.51 -3.11
CA LEU A 249 -17.32 -10.00 -4.48
C LEU A 249 -17.21 -11.52 -4.51
N SER A 250 -18.19 -12.21 -5.10
CA SER A 250 -18.11 -13.66 -5.28
C SER A 250 -17.10 -14.01 -6.38
N ARG A 251 -16.43 -15.15 -6.20
CA ARG A 251 -15.41 -15.68 -7.10
C ARG A 251 -15.84 -17.04 -7.63
N GLY A 252 -15.70 -17.26 -8.94
CA GLY A 252 -15.94 -18.57 -9.57
C GLY A 252 -17.41 -18.96 -9.69
N VAL A 253 -18.36 -18.03 -9.48
CA VAL A 253 -19.81 -18.26 -9.63
C VAL A 253 -20.40 -17.30 -10.66
N GLU A 254 -21.46 -17.75 -11.35
CA GLU A 254 -22.19 -16.97 -12.33
C GLU A 254 -23.71 -17.00 -12.02
N PRO A 255 -24.39 -15.87 -11.94
CA PRO A 255 -23.82 -14.50 -12.04
C PRO A 255 -22.94 -14.16 -10.84
N VAL A 256 -21.99 -13.25 -11.04
CA VAL A 256 -21.17 -12.71 -9.97
C VAL A 256 -22.07 -11.99 -8.96
N GLU A 257 -21.93 -12.30 -7.69
CA GLU A 257 -22.61 -11.62 -6.59
C GLU A 257 -21.71 -10.51 -6.02
N LYS A 258 -22.28 -9.33 -5.79
CA LYS A 258 -21.55 -8.14 -5.37
C LYS A 258 -22.35 -7.32 -4.38
N ASP A 259 -21.82 -7.17 -3.17
CA ASP A 259 -22.35 -6.28 -2.14
C ASP A 259 -21.37 -5.16 -1.85
N VAL A 260 -21.88 -3.96 -1.56
CA VAL A 260 -21.07 -2.77 -1.29
C VAL A 260 -21.61 -2.06 -0.06
N ILE A 261 -20.69 -1.73 0.86
CA ILE A 261 -21.00 -0.85 2.00
C ILE A 261 -20.09 0.37 2.00
N GLN A 262 -20.61 1.48 2.55
CA GLN A 262 -19.85 2.72 2.73
C GLN A 262 -19.27 2.76 4.14
N LEU A 263 -17.94 2.85 4.25
CA LEU A 263 -17.25 2.90 5.55
C LEU A 263 -17.15 4.34 6.09
N GLY A 264 -17.23 5.34 5.20
CA GLY A 264 -17.10 6.77 5.56
C GLY A 264 -15.68 7.15 5.97
N PHE A 265 -14.71 6.36 5.59
CA PHE A 265 -13.28 6.65 5.61
C PHE A 265 -12.64 5.90 4.44
N ARG A 266 -11.44 6.26 4.05
CA ARG A 266 -10.69 5.59 2.97
C ARG A 266 -10.04 4.33 3.52
N PRO A 267 -10.61 3.14 3.29
CA PRO A 267 -10.00 1.89 3.75
C PRO A 267 -8.74 1.61 2.94
N ASP A 268 -7.69 1.23 3.64
CA ASP A 268 -6.40 0.85 3.06
C ASP A 268 -6.30 -0.68 3.05
N ASN A 269 -5.56 -1.33 3.92
CA ASN A 269 -5.52 -2.78 3.98
C ASN A 269 -6.66 -3.39 4.82
N LEU A 270 -6.97 -4.62 4.49
CA LEU A 270 -7.90 -5.48 5.22
C LEU A 270 -7.12 -6.61 5.87
N ARG A 271 -7.56 -7.07 7.05
CA ARG A 271 -7.05 -8.26 7.71
C ARG A 271 -8.18 -9.07 8.33
N MET A 272 -8.28 -10.33 7.93
CA MET A 272 -9.20 -11.28 8.54
C MET A 272 -8.65 -11.72 9.90
N ALA A 273 -9.50 -11.74 10.93
CA ALA A 273 -9.16 -12.40 12.17
C ALA A 273 -8.82 -13.88 11.93
N LEU A 274 -7.91 -14.44 12.74
CA LEU A 274 -7.44 -15.83 12.55
C LEU A 274 -8.56 -16.89 12.59
N ASP A 275 -9.67 -16.58 13.24
CA ASP A 275 -10.87 -17.44 13.30
C ASP A 275 -11.92 -17.15 12.21
N GLY A 276 -11.61 -16.20 11.30
CA GLY A 276 -12.48 -15.81 10.20
C GLY A 276 -13.69 -14.98 10.61
N SER A 277 -13.82 -14.59 11.89
CA SER A 277 -15.03 -13.96 12.42
C SER A 277 -15.16 -12.47 12.13
N VAL A 278 -14.07 -11.78 11.89
CA VAL A 278 -14.02 -10.31 11.73
C VAL A 278 -13.01 -9.91 10.68
N ILE A 279 -13.37 -8.94 9.84
CA ILE A 279 -12.43 -8.23 8.98
C ILE A 279 -12.08 -6.88 9.64
N TYR A 280 -10.81 -6.64 9.86
CA TYR A 280 -10.30 -5.35 10.31
C TYR A 280 -9.92 -4.52 9.09
N ALA A 281 -10.62 -3.40 8.88
CA ALA A 281 -10.30 -2.43 7.84
C ALA A 281 -9.63 -1.22 8.47
N ALA A 282 -8.35 -1.04 8.20
CA ALA A 282 -7.65 0.19 8.57
C ALA A 282 -7.76 1.23 7.46
N GLY A 283 -7.61 2.50 7.81
CA GLY A 283 -7.65 3.57 6.82
C GLY A 283 -7.68 4.95 7.46
N HIS A 284 -8.08 5.94 6.67
CA HIS A 284 -7.95 7.33 7.10
C HIS A 284 -9.04 8.27 6.58
N THR A 285 -9.29 9.29 7.39
CA THR A 285 -10.10 10.49 7.05
C THR A 285 -9.22 11.73 7.16
N ASP A 286 -9.80 12.90 6.92
CA ASP A 286 -9.19 14.17 7.35
C ASP A 286 -9.29 14.31 8.90
N ARG A 287 -8.67 15.39 9.43
CA ARG A 287 -8.66 15.68 10.85
C ARG A 287 -10.06 15.77 11.49
N ASP A 288 -11.04 16.22 10.73
CA ASP A 288 -12.40 16.46 11.22
C ASP A 288 -13.31 15.26 10.99
N GLY A 289 -12.74 14.13 10.48
CA GLY A 289 -13.46 12.89 10.21
C GLY A 289 -14.21 12.88 8.88
N ASN A 290 -13.91 13.82 7.98
CA ASN A 290 -14.53 13.85 6.66
C ASN A 290 -13.64 13.14 5.62
N SER A 291 -14.19 12.95 4.44
CA SER A 291 -13.47 12.46 3.28
C SER A 291 -12.27 13.35 2.93
N ILE A 292 -11.13 12.71 2.68
CA ILE A 292 -9.89 13.43 2.37
C ILE A 292 -9.99 14.09 0.98
N THR A 293 -9.77 15.40 0.93
CA THR A 293 -9.64 16.14 -0.32
C THR A 293 -8.18 16.08 -0.82
N LEU A 294 -7.98 15.79 -2.11
CA LEU A 294 -6.66 15.78 -2.72
C LEU A 294 -6.31 17.17 -3.32
N PRO A 295 -5.06 17.65 -3.24
CA PRO A 295 -3.90 17.02 -2.57
C PRO A 295 -4.07 17.03 -1.05
N ARG A 296 -3.66 15.95 -0.41
CA ARG A 296 -3.84 15.78 1.04
C ARG A 296 -2.66 16.32 1.84
N GLU A 297 -2.96 16.89 3.00
CA GLU A 297 -1.95 17.29 3.98
C GLU A 297 -1.85 16.22 5.07
N PRO A 298 -0.75 15.45 5.13
CA PRO A 298 -0.62 14.30 6.03
C PRO A 298 -0.83 14.61 7.52
N THR A 299 -0.46 15.83 7.94
CA THR A 299 -0.63 16.28 9.33
C THR A 299 -2.08 16.44 9.76
N LEU A 300 -3.01 16.43 8.81
CA LEU A 300 -4.44 16.59 9.05
C LEU A 300 -5.20 15.27 8.90
N GLU A 301 -4.49 14.15 8.76
CA GLU A 301 -5.12 12.84 8.66
C GLU A 301 -5.48 12.28 10.04
N THR A 302 -6.45 11.39 10.05
CA THR A 302 -6.95 10.67 11.22
C THR A 302 -6.99 9.19 10.89
N SER A 303 -6.34 8.38 11.71
CA SER A 303 -6.42 6.91 11.64
C SER A 303 -7.83 6.43 11.98
N ASN A 304 -8.30 5.45 11.24
CA ASN A 304 -9.56 4.76 11.50
C ASN A 304 -9.34 3.26 11.43
N VAL A 305 -10.02 2.49 12.28
CA VAL A 305 -10.14 1.04 12.15
C VAL A 305 -11.61 0.66 12.34
N ALA A 306 -12.14 -0.12 11.43
CA ALA A 306 -13.44 -0.76 11.53
C ALA A 306 -13.30 -2.26 11.73
N ALA A 307 -14.10 -2.83 12.61
CA ALA A 307 -14.35 -4.26 12.72
C ALA A 307 -15.63 -4.56 11.93
N ILE A 308 -15.57 -5.46 10.98
CA ILE A 308 -16.62 -5.75 10.01
C ILE A 308 -16.96 -7.24 10.08
N ASP A 309 -18.23 -7.57 10.23
CA ASP A 309 -18.73 -8.94 10.11
C ASP A 309 -18.69 -9.37 8.62
N PRO A 310 -17.96 -10.43 8.26
CA PRO A 310 -17.79 -10.82 6.85
C PRO A 310 -19.08 -11.34 6.19
N GLU A 311 -20.04 -11.86 7.00
CA GLU A 311 -21.29 -12.41 6.48
C GLU A 311 -22.34 -11.32 6.27
N THR A 312 -22.53 -10.44 7.26
CA THR A 312 -23.58 -9.42 7.23
C THR A 312 -23.11 -8.07 6.67
N LEU A 313 -21.81 -7.81 6.67
CA LEU A 313 -21.17 -6.53 6.39
C LEU A 313 -21.58 -5.41 7.36
N GLU A 314 -22.18 -5.76 8.51
CA GLU A 314 -22.33 -4.80 9.61
C GLU A 314 -20.95 -4.48 10.18
N PHE A 315 -20.72 -3.21 10.55
CA PHE A 315 -19.42 -2.78 11.05
C PHE A 315 -19.53 -1.77 12.18
N GLU A 316 -18.48 -1.73 12.99
CA GLU A 316 -18.25 -0.71 14.01
C GLU A 316 -16.86 -0.11 13.87
N ARG A 317 -16.74 1.22 14.07
CA ARG A 317 -15.42 1.86 14.18
C ARG A 317 -14.91 1.69 15.60
N ILE A 318 -13.88 0.86 15.75
CA ILE A 318 -13.28 0.52 17.03
C ILE A 318 -12.10 1.43 17.40
N PHE A 319 -11.53 2.15 16.43
CA PHE A 319 -10.41 3.06 16.68
C PHE A 319 -10.51 4.29 15.77
N VAL A 320 -10.34 5.49 16.37
CA VAL A 320 -10.24 6.76 15.67
C VAL A 320 -9.22 7.63 16.41
N HIS A 321 -8.14 8.04 15.74
CA HIS A 321 -7.10 8.85 16.37
C HIS A 321 -6.46 9.82 15.36
N PRO A 322 -6.29 11.09 15.70
CA PRO A 322 -5.52 12.04 14.88
C PRO A 322 -4.09 11.58 14.64
N ALA A 323 -3.47 12.09 13.58
CA ALA A 323 -2.07 11.83 13.29
C ALA A 323 -1.17 12.11 14.49
N MET A 324 -0.20 11.21 14.71
CA MET A 324 0.83 11.31 15.76
C MET A 324 2.20 11.50 15.10
N ASN A 325 3.16 12.05 15.81
CA ASN A 325 4.52 12.20 15.32
C ASN A 325 5.11 10.82 14.98
N GLY A 326 5.60 10.66 13.74
CA GLY A 326 6.14 9.38 13.25
C GLY A 326 5.08 8.32 12.92
N PHE A 327 3.79 8.60 13.14
CA PHE A 327 2.66 7.75 12.76
C PHE A 327 1.50 8.62 12.27
N VAL A 328 1.32 8.73 10.97
CA VAL A 328 0.37 9.72 10.41
C VAL A 328 -1.05 9.16 10.29
N SER A 329 -1.20 8.01 9.68
CA SER A 329 -2.48 7.36 9.46
C SER A 329 -2.30 5.85 9.40
N SER A 330 -3.28 5.10 9.90
CA SER A 330 -3.24 3.64 9.84
C SER A 330 -3.48 3.14 8.42
N THR A 331 -2.67 2.19 7.97
CA THR A 331 -2.82 1.50 6.70
C THR A 331 -3.21 0.04 6.88
N THR A 332 -2.81 -0.57 7.98
CA THR A 332 -3.24 -1.92 8.35
C THR A 332 -3.61 -1.96 9.83
N ALA A 333 -4.47 -2.89 10.20
CA ALA A 333 -4.85 -3.18 11.58
C ALA A 333 -5.02 -4.68 11.77
N ILE A 334 -4.39 -5.24 12.81
CA ILE A 334 -4.50 -6.65 13.12
C ILE A 334 -4.48 -6.86 14.64
N PRO A 335 -5.37 -7.69 15.21
CA PRO A 335 -5.27 -8.09 16.60
C PRO A 335 -4.14 -9.11 16.79
N ILE A 336 -3.33 -8.91 17.83
CA ILE A 336 -2.31 -9.87 18.26
C ILE A 336 -2.46 -10.04 19.77
N GLY A 337 -3.02 -11.16 20.21
CA GLY A 337 -3.42 -11.35 21.59
C GLY A 337 -4.50 -10.33 22.02
N ASP A 338 -4.24 -9.63 23.11
CA ASP A 338 -5.14 -8.60 23.67
C ASP A 338 -4.84 -7.18 23.11
N GLU A 339 -4.07 -7.07 22.05
CA GLU A 339 -3.60 -5.81 21.49
C GLU A 339 -4.07 -5.61 20.06
N LEU A 340 -4.38 -4.37 19.68
CA LEU A 340 -4.57 -3.94 18.31
C LEU A 340 -3.26 -3.34 17.80
N TRP A 341 -2.73 -3.88 16.70
CA TRP A 341 -1.51 -3.42 16.07
C TRP A 341 -1.82 -2.71 14.76
N LEU A 342 -1.13 -1.59 14.52
CA LEU A 342 -1.39 -0.71 13.39
C LEU A 342 -0.11 -0.43 12.61
N GLY A 343 -0.18 -0.54 11.29
CA GLY A 343 0.84 -0.07 10.36
C GLY A 343 0.57 1.34 9.86
N SER A 344 1.61 1.98 9.30
CA SER A 344 1.50 3.31 8.71
C SER A 344 2.45 3.48 7.53
N TYR A 345 1.91 3.72 6.36
CA TYR A 345 2.66 4.04 5.14
C TYR A 345 3.49 5.35 5.25
N ARG A 346 3.15 6.24 6.19
CA ARG A 346 3.80 7.54 6.38
C ARG A 346 4.36 7.69 7.78
N GLY A 347 5.30 6.82 8.11
CA GLY A 347 5.89 6.84 9.42
C GLY A 347 7.18 6.04 9.48
N ASP A 348 7.75 6.02 10.67
CA ASP A 348 8.94 5.26 11.02
C ASP A 348 8.68 4.22 12.10
N ARG A 349 7.39 3.95 12.39
CA ARG A 349 6.98 3.11 13.52
C ARG A 349 5.66 2.39 13.30
N LEU A 350 5.52 1.23 13.93
CA LEU A 350 4.22 0.62 14.22
C LEU A 350 3.62 1.27 15.46
N ALA A 351 2.29 1.29 15.52
CA ALA A 351 1.57 1.57 16.75
C ALA A 351 0.92 0.30 17.27
N TRP A 352 0.77 0.20 18.59
CA TRP A 352 -0.02 -0.84 19.25
C TRP A 352 -0.69 -0.28 20.50
N LEU A 353 -1.83 -0.84 20.87
CA LEU A 353 -2.62 -0.43 22.02
C LEU A 353 -3.44 -1.64 22.52
N PRO A 354 -3.94 -1.62 23.77
CA PRO A 354 -4.92 -2.62 24.20
C PRO A 354 -6.10 -2.67 23.25
N MET A 355 -6.64 -3.88 23.00
CA MET A 355 -7.80 -4.02 22.11
C MET A 355 -8.94 -3.10 22.60
N PRO A 356 -9.50 -2.23 21.76
CA PRO A 356 -10.64 -1.39 22.12
C PRO A 356 -11.88 -2.23 22.51
N GLU A 357 -12.65 -1.76 23.51
CA GLU A 357 -13.88 -2.42 23.95
C GLU A 357 -15.04 -2.23 22.96
#